data_980581b63cd2a1a288767d00e3917b57
#
_entry.id   980581b63cd2a1a288767d00e3917b57
#
_cell.length_a   1.000
_cell.length_b   1.000
_cell.length_c   1.000
_cell.angle_alpha   90.00
_cell.angle_beta   90.00
_cell.angle_gamma   90.00
#
_symmetry.space_group_name_H-M   'P 1'
#
loop_
_entity.id
_entity.type
_entity.pdbx_description
1 polymer ?
#
loop_
_entity_poly.entity_id
_entity_poly.type
_entity_poly.pdbx_seq_one_letter_code
_entity_poly.pdbx_strand_id
1 'polypeptide(L)'
;STKKPWRQKGTGRARAGIGYLPQEASIFRKLSVADNIMSILETRKDLDRAGRQLALENLLEEFHIHHIRDTLGMSLSGGERRRAEIARALATSPKFILLDEPFAGVDPISVGDIKQIIHHLKSKGIGVLITDHNVRDTLDICEIAYIVNDGQLIAEGDAETILADQQVKDVYLGHEFRL
;
A
#
# COMPACT_ATOMS: atom_id res chain seq x y z
N SER A 1 -25.92 19.89 -15.62
CA SER A 1 -25.10 18.67 -15.67
C SER A 1 -24.30 18.59 -14.39
N THR A 2 -24.84 17.91 -13.40
CA THR A 2 -24.25 17.67 -12.09
C THR A 2 -23.06 16.74 -12.24
N LYS A 3 -21.84 17.26 -12.20
CA LYS A 3 -20.61 16.47 -12.13
C LYS A 3 -20.60 15.68 -10.82
N LYS A 4 -20.67 14.36 -10.92
CA LYS A 4 -20.66 13.46 -9.74
C LYS A 4 -19.37 13.66 -8.93
N PRO A 5 -19.41 14.00 -7.63
CA PRO A 5 -18.22 14.35 -6.81
C PRO A 5 -17.13 13.25 -6.74
N TRP A 6 -17.50 11.98 -6.92
CA TRP A 6 -16.58 10.86 -6.87
C TRP A 6 -15.63 10.72 -8.08
N ARG A 7 -15.98 11.35 -9.23
CA ARG A 7 -15.10 11.38 -10.41
C ARG A 7 -13.81 12.17 -10.22
N GLN A 8 -13.74 13.02 -9.21
CA GLN A 8 -12.56 13.87 -8.96
C GLN A 8 -11.52 13.24 -8.03
N LYS A 9 -11.88 12.27 -7.16
CA LYS A 9 -10.96 11.71 -6.16
C LYS A 9 -9.91 10.73 -6.71
N GLY A 10 -10.14 10.05 -7.83
CA GLY A 10 -9.21 9.06 -8.39
C GLY A 10 -8.33 9.60 -9.54
N THR A 11 -8.86 10.49 -10.38
CA THR A 11 -8.22 10.93 -11.63
C THR A 11 -7.04 11.90 -11.42
N GLY A 12 -7.01 12.67 -10.32
CA GLY A 12 -5.91 13.61 -10.04
C GLY A 12 -4.65 12.89 -9.57
N ARG A 13 -4.76 11.89 -8.72
CA ARG A 13 -3.63 11.12 -8.18
C ARG A 13 -2.98 10.23 -9.23
N ALA A 14 -3.76 9.53 -10.04
CA ALA A 14 -3.25 8.72 -11.14
C ALA A 14 -2.48 9.55 -12.18
N ARG A 15 -2.96 10.78 -12.49
CA ARG A 15 -2.25 11.71 -13.38
C ARG A 15 -0.95 12.25 -12.78
N ALA A 16 -0.87 12.34 -11.46
CA ALA A 16 0.35 12.76 -10.75
C ALA A 16 1.36 11.61 -10.57
N GLY A 17 1.04 10.39 -11.01
CA GLY A 17 1.89 9.22 -10.80
C GLY A 17 1.91 8.73 -9.36
N ILE A 18 0.84 8.99 -8.59
CA ILE A 18 0.70 8.59 -7.19
C ILE A 18 -0.34 7.47 -7.07
N GLY A 19 0.09 6.31 -6.57
CA GLY A 19 -0.78 5.22 -6.12
C GLY A 19 -1.30 5.48 -4.71
N TYR A 20 -2.43 4.89 -4.34
CA TYR A 20 -2.98 4.98 -3.00
C TYR A 20 -3.63 3.66 -2.58
N LEU A 21 -3.23 3.17 -1.43
CA LEU A 21 -3.82 2.03 -0.75
C LEU A 21 -4.47 2.52 0.54
N PRO A 22 -5.81 2.56 0.63
CA PRO A 22 -6.52 2.98 1.84
C PRO A 22 -6.41 1.93 2.95
N GLN A 23 -6.65 2.37 4.18
CA GLN A 23 -6.76 1.50 5.36
C GLN A 23 -7.88 0.46 5.18
N GLU A 24 -9.07 0.93 4.77
CA GLU A 24 -10.21 0.06 4.54
C GLU A 24 -10.06 -0.79 3.29
N ALA A 25 -10.66 -1.98 3.32
CA ALA A 25 -10.67 -2.89 2.17
C ALA A 25 -11.26 -2.20 0.92
N SER A 26 -10.43 -2.05 -0.09
CA SER A 26 -10.77 -1.36 -1.33
C SER A 26 -11.05 -2.31 -2.50
N ILE A 27 -10.87 -3.62 -2.30
CA ILE A 27 -11.11 -4.64 -3.34
C ILE A 27 -12.55 -4.64 -3.84
N PHE A 28 -12.76 -4.76 -5.12
CA PHE A 28 -14.10 -4.98 -5.68
C PHE A 28 -14.54 -6.42 -5.38
N ARG A 29 -15.36 -6.59 -4.37
CA ARG A 29 -15.70 -7.88 -3.76
C ARG A 29 -16.28 -8.91 -4.72
N LYS A 30 -17.05 -8.45 -5.72
CA LYS A 30 -17.73 -9.30 -6.72
C LYS A 30 -16.93 -9.54 -8.00
N LEU A 31 -15.73 -8.97 -8.09
CA LEU A 31 -14.81 -9.20 -9.20
C LEU A 31 -13.72 -10.19 -8.77
N SER A 32 -13.18 -10.93 -9.74
CA SER A 32 -11.98 -11.75 -9.53
C SER A 32 -10.76 -10.89 -9.23
N VAL A 33 -9.66 -11.48 -8.75
CA VAL A 33 -8.39 -10.78 -8.59
C VAL A 33 -7.92 -10.21 -9.92
N ALA A 34 -7.97 -11.00 -10.99
CA ALA A 34 -7.60 -10.55 -12.34
C ALA A 34 -8.46 -9.36 -12.81
N ASP A 35 -9.80 -9.42 -12.63
CA ASP A 35 -10.69 -8.35 -13.03
C ASP A 35 -10.48 -7.07 -12.20
N ASN A 36 -10.16 -7.21 -10.91
CA ASN A 36 -9.79 -6.09 -10.05
C ASN A 36 -8.58 -5.33 -10.60
N ILE A 37 -7.53 -6.02 -11.02
CA ILE A 37 -6.33 -5.42 -11.60
C ILE A 37 -6.62 -4.89 -13.00
N MET A 38 -7.31 -5.69 -13.84
CA MET A 38 -7.65 -5.33 -15.21
C MET A 38 -8.50 -4.05 -15.27
N SER A 39 -9.43 -3.83 -14.33
CA SER A 39 -10.26 -2.63 -14.26
C SER A 39 -9.45 -1.33 -14.21
N ILE A 40 -8.25 -1.38 -13.66
CA ILE A 40 -7.32 -0.26 -13.63
C ILE A 40 -6.47 -0.22 -14.91
N LEU A 41 -5.97 -1.37 -15.38
CA LEU A 41 -5.20 -1.45 -16.62
C LEU A 41 -5.99 -0.95 -17.83
N GLU A 42 -7.30 -1.14 -17.88
CA GLU A 42 -8.18 -0.62 -18.92
C GLU A 42 -8.22 0.92 -18.98
N THR A 43 -7.92 1.59 -17.88
CA THR A 43 -7.84 3.07 -17.84
C THR A 43 -6.56 3.61 -18.46
N ARG A 44 -5.54 2.77 -18.68
CA ARG A 44 -4.26 3.12 -19.27
C ARG A 44 -4.36 3.23 -20.78
N LYS A 45 -4.13 4.44 -21.29
CA LYS A 45 -4.20 4.76 -22.72
C LYS A 45 -2.92 4.38 -23.48
N ASP A 46 -1.83 4.17 -22.76
CA ASP A 46 -0.52 3.78 -23.27
C ASP A 46 -0.40 2.27 -23.55
N LEU A 47 -1.37 1.47 -23.10
CA LEU A 47 -1.41 0.03 -23.29
C LEU A 47 -2.54 -0.36 -24.25
N ASP A 48 -2.21 -1.16 -25.25
CA ASP A 48 -3.19 -1.89 -26.07
C ASP A 48 -3.70 -3.13 -25.31
N ARG A 49 -4.56 -3.92 -25.95
CA ARG A 49 -5.14 -5.13 -25.34
C ARG A 49 -4.07 -6.15 -24.94
N ALA A 50 -3.08 -6.37 -25.78
CA ALA A 50 -2.00 -7.33 -25.50
C ALA A 50 -1.09 -6.83 -24.36
N GLY A 51 -0.76 -5.54 -24.36
CA GLY A 51 0.02 -4.90 -23.30
C GLY A 51 -0.67 -4.94 -21.93
N ARG A 52 -2.00 -4.77 -21.89
CA ARG A 52 -2.78 -4.90 -20.65
C ARG A 52 -2.75 -6.32 -20.11
N GLN A 53 -2.89 -7.33 -21.00
CA GLN A 53 -2.82 -8.72 -20.59
C GLN A 53 -1.44 -9.07 -20.05
N LEU A 54 -0.38 -8.64 -20.72
CA LEU A 54 1.00 -8.83 -20.25
C LEU A 54 1.23 -8.16 -18.89
N ALA A 55 0.76 -6.93 -18.72
CA ALA A 55 0.88 -6.20 -17.46
C ALA A 55 0.11 -6.89 -16.33
N LEU A 56 -1.07 -7.48 -16.62
CA LEU A 56 -1.83 -8.28 -15.65
C LEU A 56 -1.02 -9.50 -15.19
N GLU A 57 -0.51 -10.31 -16.14
CA GLU A 57 0.25 -11.51 -15.79
C GLU A 57 1.51 -11.17 -14.98
N ASN A 58 2.23 -10.11 -15.35
CA ASN A 58 3.40 -9.64 -14.61
C ASN A 58 3.04 -9.25 -13.17
N LEU A 59 1.93 -8.54 -12.94
CA LEU A 59 1.49 -8.16 -11.61
C LEU A 59 1.05 -9.37 -10.78
N LEU A 60 0.35 -10.33 -11.38
CA LEU A 60 -0.07 -11.55 -10.70
C LEU A 60 1.14 -12.39 -10.23
N GLU A 61 2.16 -12.49 -11.07
CA GLU A 61 3.40 -13.20 -10.76
C GLU A 61 4.22 -12.45 -9.71
N GLU A 62 4.45 -11.15 -9.90
CA GLU A 62 5.23 -10.28 -9.02
C GLU A 62 4.72 -10.29 -7.57
N PHE A 63 3.40 -10.32 -7.38
CA PHE A 63 2.77 -10.33 -6.06
C PHE A 63 2.39 -11.73 -5.56
N HIS A 64 2.81 -12.78 -6.27
CA HIS A 64 2.54 -14.18 -5.92
C HIS A 64 1.05 -14.49 -5.72
N ILE A 65 0.18 -13.89 -6.55
CA ILE A 65 -1.28 -14.04 -6.51
C ILE A 65 -1.86 -14.72 -7.76
N HIS A 66 -1.00 -15.29 -8.60
CA HIS A 66 -1.43 -15.98 -9.82
C HIS A 66 -2.37 -17.15 -9.51
N HIS A 67 -2.11 -17.91 -8.44
CA HIS A 67 -2.91 -19.07 -8.03
C HIS A 67 -4.34 -18.71 -7.60
N ILE A 68 -4.61 -17.44 -7.26
CA ILE A 68 -5.93 -16.95 -6.88
C ILE A 68 -6.52 -15.97 -7.91
N ARG A 69 -5.98 -15.95 -9.14
CA ARG A 69 -6.38 -14.99 -10.19
C ARG A 69 -7.88 -14.93 -10.46
N ASP A 70 -8.56 -16.08 -10.41
CA ASP A 70 -10.00 -16.21 -10.68
C ASP A 70 -10.85 -16.20 -9.41
N THR A 71 -10.22 -16.08 -8.24
CA THR A 71 -10.91 -16.02 -6.95
C THR A 71 -11.58 -14.65 -6.77
N LEU A 72 -12.83 -14.66 -6.32
CA LEU A 72 -13.57 -13.42 -6.04
C LEU A 72 -12.97 -12.68 -4.84
N GLY A 73 -12.95 -11.34 -4.91
CA GLY A 73 -12.40 -10.49 -3.87
C GLY A 73 -13.02 -10.72 -2.48
N MET A 74 -14.27 -11.17 -2.43
CA MET A 74 -14.97 -11.49 -1.16
C MET A 74 -14.47 -12.78 -0.49
N SER A 75 -13.80 -13.65 -1.22
CA SER A 75 -13.31 -14.95 -0.75
C SER A 75 -11.83 -14.95 -0.36
N LEU A 76 -11.15 -13.81 -0.48
CA LEU A 76 -9.73 -13.69 -0.17
C LEU A 76 -9.49 -13.59 1.33
N SER A 77 -8.41 -14.21 1.81
CA SER A 77 -7.86 -13.95 3.13
C SER A 77 -7.37 -12.50 3.25
N GLY A 78 -7.08 -12.03 4.46
CA GLY A 78 -6.58 -10.66 4.69
C GLY A 78 -5.31 -10.37 3.91
N GLY A 79 -4.32 -11.27 3.96
CA GLY A 79 -3.05 -11.12 3.26
C GLY A 79 -3.17 -11.20 1.74
N GLU A 80 -3.95 -12.15 1.20
CA GLU A 80 -4.23 -12.25 -0.24
C GLU A 80 -4.93 -11.00 -0.75
N ARG A 81 -5.93 -10.52 -0.02
CA ARG A 81 -6.63 -9.29 -0.35
C ARG A 81 -5.68 -8.10 -0.41
N ARG A 82 -4.81 -7.94 0.60
CA ARG A 82 -3.87 -6.83 0.67
C ARG A 82 -2.88 -6.86 -0.50
N ARG A 83 -2.34 -8.04 -0.84
CA ARG A 83 -1.49 -8.21 -2.03
C ARG A 83 -2.21 -7.85 -3.33
N ALA A 84 -3.45 -8.27 -3.51
CA ALA A 84 -4.25 -7.94 -4.68
C ALA A 84 -4.57 -6.43 -4.78
N GLU A 85 -4.83 -5.77 -3.65
CA GLU A 85 -5.06 -4.32 -3.58
C GLU A 85 -3.79 -3.51 -3.93
N ILE A 86 -2.62 -3.95 -3.46
CA ILE A 86 -1.33 -3.33 -3.81
C ILE A 86 -1.05 -3.53 -5.30
N ALA A 87 -1.19 -4.76 -5.83
CA ALA A 87 -1.03 -5.05 -7.25
C ALA A 87 -1.95 -4.17 -8.12
N ARG A 88 -3.21 -3.99 -7.71
CA ARG A 88 -4.15 -3.10 -8.37
C ARG A 88 -3.72 -1.63 -8.32
N ALA A 89 -3.20 -1.15 -7.19
CA ALA A 89 -2.70 0.22 -7.08
C ALA A 89 -1.50 0.46 -8.01
N LEU A 90 -0.64 -0.55 -8.17
CA LEU A 90 0.53 -0.50 -9.05
C LEU A 90 0.19 -0.64 -10.55
N ALA A 91 -1.00 -1.12 -10.90
CA ALA A 91 -1.46 -1.20 -12.28
C ALA A 91 -1.46 0.18 -12.98
N THR A 92 -1.53 1.29 -12.20
CA THR A 92 -1.36 2.66 -12.74
C THR A 92 0.08 3.02 -13.09
N SER A 93 1.06 2.15 -12.80
CA SER A 93 2.51 2.43 -12.94
C SER A 93 2.94 3.70 -12.19
N PRO A 94 2.68 3.82 -10.88
CA PRO A 94 2.96 5.03 -10.13
C PRO A 94 4.46 5.19 -9.87
N LYS A 95 4.92 6.45 -9.72
CA LYS A 95 6.26 6.78 -9.24
C LYS A 95 6.33 6.83 -7.71
N PHE A 96 5.17 6.97 -7.07
CA PHE A 96 5.03 7.10 -5.64
C PHE A 96 3.74 6.43 -5.17
N ILE A 97 3.76 5.77 -4.01
CA ILE A 97 2.59 5.14 -3.42
C ILE A 97 2.39 5.56 -1.96
N LEU A 98 1.15 5.88 -1.60
CA LEU A 98 0.74 6.05 -0.21
C LEU A 98 0.08 4.75 0.28
N LEU A 99 0.58 4.24 1.38
CA LEU A 99 0.06 3.07 2.08
C LEU A 99 -0.51 3.55 3.43
N ASP A 100 -1.83 3.51 3.54
CA ASP A 100 -2.53 3.95 4.74
C ASP A 100 -2.83 2.74 5.62
N GLU A 101 -2.20 2.66 6.79
CA GLU A 101 -2.23 1.55 7.72
C GLU A 101 -2.11 0.16 7.04
N PRO A 102 -1.01 -0.11 6.32
CA PRO A 102 -0.89 -1.33 5.53
C PRO A 102 -0.90 -2.61 6.37
N PHE A 103 -0.59 -2.53 7.65
CA PHE A 103 -0.54 -3.65 8.58
C PHE A 103 -1.85 -3.86 9.37
N ALA A 104 -2.82 -2.94 9.26
CA ALA A 104 -4.06 -3.03 10.03
C ALA A 104 -4.88 -4.27 9.64
N GLY A 105 -5.25 -5.07 10.66
CA GLY A 105 -6.07 -6.26 10.47
C GLY A 105 -5.43 -7.39 9.66
N VAL A 106 -4.10 -7.39 9.58
CA VAL A 106 -3.29 -8.42 8.90
C VAL A 106 -2.66 -9.32 9.95
N ASP A 107 -2.63 -10.62 9.69
CA ASP A 107 -1.96 -11.58 10.59
C ASP A 107 -0.43 -11.41 10.55
N PRO A 108 0.30 -11.80 11.63
CA PRO A 108 1.74 -11.57 11.74
C PRO A 108 2.58 -12.17 10.60
N ILE A 109 2.16 -13.30 10.02
CA ILE A 109 2.87 -13.92 8.90
C ILE A 109 2.73 -13.05 7.65
N SER A 110 1.51 -12.61 7.37
CA SER A 110 1.21 -11.73 6.23
C SER A 110 1.83 -10.32 6.37
N VAL A 111 2.09 -9.85 7.60
CA VAL A 111 2.87 -8.60 7.82
C VAL A 111 4.27 -8.72 7.22
N GLY A 112 4.94 -9.87 7.42
CA GLY A 112 6.24 -10.14 6.79
C GLY A 112 6.20 -10.07 5.27
N ASP A 113 5.17 -10.63 4.66
CA ASP A 113 4.97 -10.56 3.19
C ASP A 113 4.80 -9.12 2.70
N ILE A 114 4.01 -8.30 3.44
CA ILE A 114 3.81 -6.89 3.08
C ILE A 114 5.11 -6.10 3.20
N LYS A 115 5.92 -6.34 4.24
CA LYS A 115 7.26 -5.73 4.37
C LYS A 115 8.15 -6.08 3.16
N GLN A 116 8.17 -7.33 2.73
CA GLN A 116 8.91 -7.74 1.54
C GLN A 116 8.43 -7.01 0.28
N ILE A 117 7.12 -6.86 0.12
CA ILE A 117 6.54 -6.08 -0.99
C ILE A 117 7.03 -4.63 -0.94
N ILE A 118 7.02 -3.98 0.22
CA ILE A 118 7.49 -2.60 0.37
C ILE A 118 8.98 -2.48 0.00
N HIS A 119 9.83 -3.39 0.46
CA HIS A 119 11.24 -3.44 0.05
C HIS A 119 11.39 -3.63 -1.46
N HIS A 120 10.57 -4.49 -2.06
CA HIS A 120 10.57 -4.68 -3.51
C HIS A 120 10.17 -3.40 -4.27
N LEU A 121 9.16 -2.66 -3.82
CA LEU A 121 8.77 -1.38 -4.40
C LEU A 121 9.91 -0.35 -4.34
N LYS A 122 10.60 -0.25 -3.20
CA LYS A 122 11.80 0.60 -3.04
C LYS A 122 12.89 0.21 -4.04
N SER A 123 13.19 -1.08 -4.19
CA SER A 123 14.23 -1.56 -5.12
C SER A 123 13.92 -1.21 -6.58
N LYS A 124 12.63 -1.04 -6.93
CA LYS A 124 12.17 -0.55 -8.23
C LYS A 124 12.20 0.98 -8.39
N GLY A 125 12.65 1.70 -7.38
CA GLY A 125 12.68 3.17 -7.39
C GLY A 125 11.31 3.82 -7.21
N ILE A 126 10.32 3.09 -6.67
CA ILE A 126 9.01 3.65 -6.30
C ILE A 126 9.14 4.26 -4.90
N GLY A 127 8.84 5.55 -4.77
CA GLY A 127 8.75 6.20 -3.46
C GLY A 127 7.56 5.66 -2.67
N VAL A 128 7.76 5.34 -1.38
CA VAL A 128 6.70 4.80 -0.52
C VAL A 128 6.53 5.69 0.69
N LEU A 129 5.32 6.18 0.92
CA LEU A 129 4.91 6.82 2.17
C LEU A 129 3.95 5.89 2.91
N ILE A 130 4.24 5.64 4.18
CA ILE A 130 3.44 4.80 5.05
C ILE A 130 2.91 5.65 6.19
N THR A 131 1.61 5.54 6.47
CA THR A 131 1.00 5.98 7.72
C THR A 131 0.61 4.73 8.50
N ASP A 132 1.04 4.60 9.74
CA ASP A 132 0.67 3.48 10.60
C ASP A 132 0.85 3.86 12.08
N HIS A 133 0.04 3.28 12.94
CA HIS A 133 0.17 3.41 14.38
C HIS A 133 1.06 2.31 14.99
N ASN A 134 1.41 1.28 14.23
CA ASN A 134 2.36 0.24 14.63
C ASN A 134 3.79 0.74 14.41
N VAL A 135 4.31 1.45 15.39
CA VAL A 135 5.63 2.08 15.33
C VAL A 135 6.73 1.06 15.03
N ARG A 136 6.69 -0.13 15.66
CA ARG A 136 7.73 -1.16 15.50
C ARG A 136 7.82 -1.65 14.07
N ASP A 137 6.71 -2.11 13.50
CA ASP A 137 6.69 -2.66 12.14
C ASP A 137 7.01 -1.60 11.10
N THR A 138 6.63 -0.34 11.36
CA THR A 138 6.89 0.78 10.47
C THR A 138 8.36 1.20 10.49
N LEU A 139 8.96 1.36 11.68
CA LEU A 139 10.37 1.74 11.80
C LEU A 139 11.32 0.69 11.21
N ASP A 140 10.95 -0.58 11.24
CA ASP A 140 11.74 -1.68 10.67
C ASP A 140 11.96 -1.58 9.14
N ILE A 141 11.10 -0.84 8.44
CA ILE A 141 11.12 -0.74 6.97
C ILE A 141 11.34 0.67 6.45
N CYS A 142 11.20 1.69 7.29
CA CYS A 142 11.36 3.09 6.90
C CYS A 142 12.83 3.53 6.93
N GLU A 143 13.22 4.39 5.99
CA GLU A 143 14.51 5.09 6.02
C GLU A 143 14.43 6.34 6.89
N ILE A 144 13.29 7.02 6.83
CA ILE A 144 13.00 8.22 7.63
C ILE A 144 11.59 8.09 8.17
N ALA A 145 11.38 8.42 9.41
CA ALA A 145 10.08 8.49 10.04
C ALA A 145 9.79 9.90 10.59
N TYR A 146 8.53 10.24 10.57
CA TYR A 146 7.98 11.48 11.12
C TYR A 146 6.95 11.11 12.18
N ILE A 147 7.16 11.52 13.41
CA ILE A 147 6.21 11.29 14.51
C ILE A 147 5.36 12.53 14.70
N VAL A 148 4.05 12.36 14.50
CA VAL A 148 3.08 13.45 14.63
C VAL A 148 2.18 13.18 15.83
N ASN A 149 2.06 14.15 16.72
CA ASN A 149 1.12 14.14 17.83
C ASN A 149 0.36 15.48 17.93
N ASP A 150 -0.95 15.42 18.12
CA ASP A 150 -1.84 16.60 18.19
C ASP A 150 -1.62 17.61 17.03
N GLY A 151 -1.37 17.09 15.82
CA GLY A 151 -1.14 17.90 14.64
C GLY A 151 0.23 18.57 14.55
N GLN A 152 1.15 18.24 15.46
CA GLN A 152 2.52 18.74 15.47
C GLN A 152 3.53 17.64 15.21
N LEU A 153 4.57 17.97 14.45
CA LEU A 153 5.72 17.10 14.27
C LEU A 153 6.56 17.14 15.55
N ILE A 154 6.70 16.02 16.25
CA ILE A 154 7.45 15.92 17.51
C ILE A 154 8.83 15.29 17.35
N ALA A 155 9.03 14.45 16.32
CA ALA A 155 10.33 13.86 16.00
C ALA A 155 10.43 13.54 14.51
N GLU A 156 11.66 13.58 13.97
CA GLU A 156 12.00 13.22 12.61
C GLU A 156 13.39 12.56 12.61
N GLY A 157 13.53 11.47 11.85
CA GLY A 157 14.81 10.79 11.69
C GLY A 157 14.67 9.32 11.30
N ASP A 158 15.77 8.60 11.35
CA ASP A 158 15.81 7.16 11.19
C ASP A 158 15.26 6.43 12.44
N ALA A 159 15.16 5.12 12.36
CA ALA A 159 14.61 4.31 13.45
C ALA A 159 15.38 4.51 14.77
N GLU A 160 16.72 4.61 14.72
CA GLU A 160 17.57 4.77 15.90
C GLU A 160 17.33 6.13 16.56
N THR A 161 17.25 7.19 15.77
CA THR A 161 16.93 8.56 16.23
C THR A 161 15.56 8.61 16.90
N ILE A 162 14.53 8.04 16.26
CA ILE A 162 13.16 8.02 16.79
C ILE A 162 13.07 7.23 18.09
N LEU A 163 13.73 6.08 18.18
CA LEU A 163 13.72 5.24 19.37
C LEU A 163 14.53 5.82 20.53
N ALA A 164 15.51 6.70 20.24
CA ALA A 164 16.28 7.40 21.26
C ALA A 164 15.52 8.61 21.86
N ASP A 165 14.56 9.17 21.12
CA ASP A 165 13.83 10.38 21.49
C ASP A 165 12.94 10.17 22.73
N GLN A 166 13.12 11.01 23.75
CA GLN A 166 12.39 10.89 25.01
C GLN A 166 10.91 11.25 24.85
N GLN A 167 10.58 12.24 24.04
CA GLN A 167 9.20 12.68 23.81
C GLN A 167 8.40 11.59 23.08
N VAL A 168 9.03 10.89 22.13
CA VAL A 168 8.42 9.73 21.45
C VAL A 168 8.16 8.59 22.43
N LYS A 169 9.12 8.30 23.33
CA LYS A 169 8.96 7.28 24.38
C LYS A 169 7.77 7.60 25.29
N ASP A 170 7.66 8.83 25.71
CA ASP A 170 6.61 9.25 26.65
C ASP A 170 5.21 9.20 26.02
N VAL A 171 5.10 9.53 24.72
CA VAL A 171 3.81 9.64 24.00
C VAL A 171 3.37 8.32 23.38
N TYR A 172 4.28 7.57 22.76
CA TYR A 172 3.92 6.42 21.92
C TYR A 172 4.41 5.07 22.43
N LEU A 173 5.58 5.03 23.08
CA LEU A 173 6.22 3.75 23.40
C LEU A 173 5.93 3.30 24.82
N GLY A 174 5.63 4.23 25.75
CA GLY A 174 5.53 3.93 27.15
C GLY A 174 6.87 3.50 27.76
N HIS A 175 6.93 3.37 29.09
CA HIS A 175 8.18 3.08 29.82
C HIS A 175 8.72 1.63 29.62
N GLU A 176 7.97 0.72 29.02
CA GLU A 176 8.34 -0.70 28.85
C GLU A 176 8.66 -1.12 27.41
N PHE A 177 8.72 -0.19 26.47
CA PHE A 177 8.98 -0.53 25.07
C PHE A 177 10.43 -1.01 24.89
N ARG A 178 10.60 -2.30 24.57
CA ARG A 178 11.86 -2.91 24.14
C ARG A 178 11.65 -3.52 22.74
N LEU A 179 12.59 -3.28 21.84
CA LEU A 179 12.68 -3.93 20.51
C LEU A 179 13.02 -5.41 20.66
#